data_1a12960e1498a8e5fb85f419f9ad3b1d
#
_entry.id   1a12960e1498a8e5fb85f419f9ad3b1d
#
_cell.length_a   1.000
_cell.length_b   1.000
_cell.length_c   1.000
_cell.angle_alpha   90.00
_cell.angle_beta   90.00
_cell.angle_gamma   90.00
#
_symmetry.space_group_name_H-M   'P 1'
#
loop_
_entity.id
_entity.type
_entity.pdbx_description
1 polymer ?
#
loop_
_entity_poly.entity_id
_entity_poly.type
_entity_poly.pdbx_seq_one_letter_code
_entity_poly.pdbx_strand_id
1 'polypeptide(L)'
;MKKYLLTLLVIISGVLSATCQITNKQLNDLVTFLKATKSEDDIKNTINGIIKNPELYNTLWQNFLKQSYISENKKFKMLDDLNLAFKTFQSKDSSTTSLGFTYDFNFDYAKFIEKKNHRISHTFGLSAKGNVAFNKKTNPNNLLETKVNYNYSHFSGGVVSQPDTTIFTKLNAIEGKLVKIKDMKSKEAIALWEEFGEGLKLTNQYYYGLSPKFAFESNQDFSQTQFTPGLTIDLGAKAWDKTNLLSKLNFFDYPFALLRLITGTDKSFSPYGSTIPTVQISYDYVIPSKDTVRKKLIGNLDPFPRFKFETSFRTFITRIHKENIFFNAGYRFYQELKAPAAIKNANLSSANYFVMSLQSTSGLYASYASGRLPFDARNDKVYSLGFNYKF
;
A
#
# COMPACT_ATOMS: atom_id res chain seq x y z
N MET A 1 14.13 -26.94 4.00
CA MET A 1 13.68 -27.08 2.61
C MET A 1 12.39 -26.31 2.29
N LYS A 2 11.26 -26.46 3.04
CA LYS A 2 10.01 -25.72 2.79
C LYS A 2 10.14 -24.19 2.80
N LYS A 3 11.01 -23.59 3.65
CA LYS A 3 11.23 -22.14 3.71
C LYS A 3 11.88 -21.59 2.44
N TYR A 4 12.81 -22.31 1.85
CA TYR A 4 13.55 -21.88 0.64
C TYR A 4 12.69 -22.01 -0.63
N LEU A 5 11.78 -22.99 -0.66
CA LEU A 5 10.83 -23.15 -1.75
C LEU A 5 9.86 -21.97 -1.83
N LEU A 6 9.44 -21.44 -0.68
CA LEU A 6 8.54 -20.28 -0.61
C LEU A 6 9.24 -19.00 -1.07
N THR A 7 10.52 -18.83 -0.72
CA THR A 7 11.32 -17.68 -1.14
C THR A 7 11.58 -17.71 -2.66
N LEU A 8 11.87 -18.88 -3.21
CA LEU A 8 12.05 -19.07 -4.64
C LEU A 8 10.72 -18.86 -5.42
N LEU A 9 9.58 -19.32 -4.87
CA LEU A 9 8.24 -19.09 -5.43
C LEU A 9 7.85 -17.61 -5.38
N VAL A 10 8.22 -16.88 -4.34
CA VAL A 10 8.01 -15.40 -4.25
C VAL A 10 8.90 -14.68 -5.27
N ILE A 11 10.14 -15.11 -5.45
CA ILE A 11 11.05 -14.57 -6.48
C ILE A 11 10.49 -14.86 -7.87
N ILE A 12 10.07 -16.12 -8.14
CA ILE A 12 9.49 -16.52 -9.44
C ILE A 12 8.15 -15.81 -9.70
N SER A 13 7.29 -15.63 -8.68
CA SER A 13 6.02 -14.89 -8.84
C SER A 13 6.22 -13.40 -9.04
N GLY A 14 7.24 -12.80 -8.43
CA GLY A 14 7.67 -11.42 -8.68
C GLY A 14 8.22 -11.23 -10.10
N VAL A 15 8.95 -12.21 -10.61
CA VAL A 15 9.48 -12.23 -11.99
C VAL A 15 8.38 -12.41 -13.04
N LEU A 16 7.29 -13.16 -12.71
CA LEU A 16 6.16 -13.37 -13.62
C LEU A 16 5.23 -12.16 -13.75
N SER A 17 5.31 -11.21 -12.81
CA SER A 17 4.52 -9.96 -12.87
C SER A 17 5.19 -8.84 -13.67
N ALA A 18 6.43 -9.02 -14.07
CA ALA A 18 7.21 -8.01 -14.78
C ALA A 18 7.59 -8.52 -16.18
N THR A 19 6.96 -7.96 -17.18
CA THR A 19 7.17 -8.22 -18.60
C THR A 19 8.62 -7.93 -19.01
N CYS A 20 9.46 -8.95 -19.23
CA CYS A 20 10.69 -8.82 -20.05
C CYS A 20 11.22 -10.14 -20.60
N GLN A 21 11.43 -10.18 -21.85
CA GLN A 21 12.30 -10.92 -22.79
C GLN A 21 12.90 -12.32 -22.40
N ILE A 22 12.20 -13.10 -21.63
CA ILE A 22 12.09 -14.53 -21.92
C ILE A 22 11.30 -14.55 -23.21
N THR A 23 11.75 -15.23 -24.25
CA THR A 23 10.96 -15.30 -25.48
C THR A 23 9.54 -15.68 -25.08
N ASN A 24 8.52 -15.05 -25.67
CA ASN A 24 7.11 -15.33 -25.36
C ASN A 24 6.79 -16.84 -25.37
N LYS A 25 7.59 -17.63 -26.10
CA LYS A 25 7.53 -19.08 -26.13
C LYS A 25 7.98 -19.71 -24.80
N GLN A 26 9.13 -19.34 -24.25
CA GLN A 26 9.65 -19.88 -22.98
C GLN A 26 8.79 -19.48 -21.79
N LEU A 27 8.23 -18.25 -21.82
CA LEU A 27 7.29 -17.79 -20.78
C LEU A 27 5.96 -18.56 -20.88
N ASN A 28 5.42 -18.76 -22.08
CA ASN A 28 4.20 -19.52 -22.30
C ASN A 28 4.40 -21.00 -21.96
N ASP A 29 5.55 -21.58 -22.27
CA ASP A 29 5.89 -22.95 -21.90
C ASP A 29 5.97 -23.11 -20.38
N LEU A 30 6.60 -22.15 -19.67
CA LEU A 30 6.68 -22.13 -18.21
C LEU A 30 5.31 -21.90 -17.57
N VAL A 31 4.51 -20.96 -18.07
CA VAL A 31 3.15 -20.68 -17.59
C VAL A 31 2.21 -21.87 -17.87
N THR A 32 2.34 -22.49 -19.03
CA THR A 32 1.55 -23.67 -19.40
C THR A 32 1.92 -24.85 -18.52
N PHE A 33 3.21 -25.02 -18.27
CA PHE A 33 3.72 -26.05 -17.37
C PHE A 33 3.25 -25.81 -15.93
N LEU A 34 3.37 -24.59 -15.37
CA LEU A 34 2.89 -24.24 -14.03
C LEU A 34 1.37 -24.36 -13.89
N LYS A 35 0.61 -24.12 -14.97
CA LYS A 35 -0.85 -24.34 -15.01
C LYS A 35 -1.23 -25.82 -15.09
N ALA A 36 -0.39 -26.65 -15.72
CA ALA A 36 -0.61 -28.08 -15.83
C ALA A 36 -0.18 -28.86 -14.58
N THR A 37 0.63 -28.23 -13.69
CA THR A 37 1.20 -28.88 -12.52
C THR A 37 0.15 -29.05 -11.42
N LYS A 38 -0.26 -30.28 -11.18
CA LYS A 38 -1.26 -30.62 -10.14
C LYS A 38 -0.66 -31.15 -8.85
N SER A 39 0.66 -31.34 -8.76
CA SER A 39 1.31 -31.95 -7.60
C SER A 39 2.52 -31.17 -7.10
N GLU A 40 2.81 -31.29 -5.80
CA GLU A 40 4.01 -30.68 -5.16
C GLU A 40 5.32 -31.24 -5.74
N ASP A 41 5.30 -32.48 -6.21
CA ASP A 41 6.49 -33.15 -6.78
C ASP A 41 6.81 -32.64 -8.18
N ASP A 42 5.81 -32.28 -8.99
CA ASP A 42 6.03 -31.67 -10.31
C ASP A 42 6.66 -30.28 -10.18
N ILE A 43 6.22 -29.50 -9.19
CA ILE A 43 6.80 -28.19 -8.87
C ILE A 43 8.28 -28.35 -8.46
N LYS A 44 8.59 -29.33 -7.63
CA LYS A 44 9.97 -29.64 -7.23
C LYS A 44 10.83 -30.08 -8.43
N ASN A 45 10.29 -30.88 -9.32
CA ASN A 45 10.98 -31.34 -10.52
C ASN A 45 11.27 -30.20 -11.49
N THR A 46 10.35 -29.25 -11.63
CA THR A 46 10.55 -28.05 -12.45
C THR A 46 11.61 -27.14 -11.87
N ILE A 47 11.51 -26.85 -10.57
CA ILE A 47 12.52 -26.04 -9.88
C ILE A 47 13.90 -26.71 -9.97
N ASN A 48 13.97 -28.02 -9.75
CA ASN A 48 15.20 -28.79 -9.93
C ASN A 48 15.72 -28.75 -11.39
N GLY A 49 14.82 -28.76 -12.38
CA GLY A 49 15.15 -28.59 -13.80
C GLY A 49 15.76 -27.22 -14.12
N ILE A 50 15.17 -26.15 -13.56
CA ILE A 50 15.69 -24.78 -13.68
C ILE A 50 17.06 -24.65 -13.01
N ILE A 51 17.20 -25.18 -11.79
CA ILE A 51 18.45 -25.15 -11.01
C ILE A 51 19.56 -26.00 -11.67
N LYS A 52 19.20 -27.05 -12.39
CA LYS A 52 20.14 -27.91 -13.13
C LYS A 52 20.60 -27.33 -14.47
N ASN A 53 19.88 -26.34 -14.99
CA ASN A 53 20.23 -25.67 -16.24
C ASN A 53 20.90 -24.33 -15.96
N PRO A 54 22.25 -24.22 -16.00
CA PRO A 54 22.95 -22.99 -15.64
C PRO A 54 22.60 -21.80 -16.52
N GLU A 55 22.29 -22.02 -17.79
CA GLU A 55 21.94 -20.94 -18.74
C GLU A 55 20.56 -20.37 -18.38
N LEU A 56 19.58 -21.24 -18.10
CA LEU A 56 18.25 -20.81 -17.74
C LEU A 56 18.27 -20.09 -16.38
N TYR A 57 19.02 -20.60 -15.42
CA TYR A 57 19.21 -19.99 -14.11
C TYR A 57 19.87 -18.60 -14.22
N ASN A 58 20.97 -18.48 -14.97
CA ASN A 58 21.65 -17.21 -15.21
C ASN A 58 20.74 -16.21 -15.94
N THR A 59 20.00 -16.67 -16.94
CA THR A 59 19.07 -15.81 -17.69
C THR A 59 17.96 -15.27 -16.80
N LEU A 60 17.38 -16.09 -15.94
CA LEU A 60 16.35 -15.67 -14.99
C LEU A 60 16.90 -14.65 -13.99
N TRP A 61 18.11 -14.88 -13.44
CA TRP A 61 18.74 -13.94 -12.52
C TRP A 61 19.15 -12.62 -13.18
N GLN A 62 19.76 -12.67 -14.36
CA GLN A 62 20.11 -11.45 -15.09
C GLN A 62 18.88 -10.64 -15.48
N ASN A 63 17.78 -11.30 -15.83
CA ASN A 63 16.52 -10.62 -16.09
C ASN A 63 15.92 -10.01 -14.84
N PHE A 64 15.99 -10.70 -13.68
CA PHE A 64 15.57 -10.15 -12.39
C PHE A 64 16.38 -8.90 -12.01
N LEU A 65 17.72 -8.97 -12.11
CA LEU A 65 18.60 -7.83 -11.82
C LEU A 65 18.37 -6.66 -12.79
N LYS A 66 18.19 -6.95 -14.08
CA LYS A 66 17.85 -5.92 -15.07
C LYS A 66 16.51 -5.26 -14.78
N GLN A 67 15.53 -6.02 -14.30
CA GLN A 67 14.20 -5.48 -14.00
C GLN A 67 14.17 -4.66 -12.71
N SER A 68 14.89 -5.06 -11.67
CA SER A 68 15.06 -4.22 -10.49
C SER A 68 15.73 -2.90 -10.86
N TYR A 69 16.73 -2.93 -11.76
CA TYR A 69 17.39 -1.72 -12.27
C TYR A 69 16.46 -0.86 -13.15
N ILE A 70 15.62 -1.49 -13.99
CA ILE A 70 14.64 -0.79 -14.85
C ILE A 70 13.50 -0.22 -14.03
N SER A 71 13.07 -0.88 -12.94
CA SER A 71 12.03 -0.36 -12.06
C SER A 71 12.45 0.91 -11.31
N GLU A 72 13.75 1.06 -11.04
CA GLU A 72 14.32 2.30 -10.47
C GLU A 72 14.39 3.45 -11.48
N ASN A 73 14.36 3.15 -12.79
CA ASN A 73 14.42 4.11 -13.90
C ASN A 73 13.12 4.16 -14.71
N LYS A 74 12.00 3.84 -14.09
CA LYS A 74 10.68 3.80 -14.72
C LYS A 74 10.36 5.16 -15.37
N LYS A 75 10.20 5.20 -16.69
CA LYS A 75 9.70 6.40 -17.36
C LYS A 75 8.28 6.68 -16.87
N PHE A 76 8.01 7.93 -16.55
CA PHE A 76 6.68 8.37 -16.16
C PHE A 76 5.64 7.96 -17.20
N LYS A 77 4.70 7.14 -16.78
CA LYS A 77 3.52 6.79 -17.53
C LYS A 77 2.31 7.15 -16.67
N MET A 78 1.67 8.24 -16.99
CA MET A 78 0.57 8.82 -16.21
C MET A 78 -0.53 7.80 -15.89
N LEU A 79 -0.83 6.88 -16.81
CA LEU A 79 -1.87 5.88 -16.63
C LEU A 79 -1.46 4.74 -15.67
N ASP A 80 -0.17 4.40 -15.58
CA ASP A 80 0.31 3.35 -14.68
C ASP A 80 0.12 3.71 -13.19
N ASP A 81 0.01 5.02 -12.89
CA ASP A 81 -0.13 5.55 -11.54
C ASP A 81 -1.59 5.92 -11.20
N LEU A 82 -2.53 5.66 -12.13
CA LEU A 82 -3.95 5.92 -11.97
C LEU A 82 -4.70 4.64 -11.61
N ASN A 83 -5.35 4.64 -10.45
CA ASN A 83 -6.30 3.59 -10.06
C ASN A 83 -7.73 4.12 -10.18
N LEU A 84 -8.56 3.41 -10.92
CA LEU A 84 -9.98 3.69 -11.03
C LEU A 84 -10.77 2.55 -10.39
N ALA A 85 -11.75 2.90 -9.55
CA ALA A 85 -12.66 1.94 -8.97
C ALA A 85 -14.10 2.34 -9.28
N PHE A 86 -14.76 1.56 -10.11
CA PHE A 86 -16.20 1.70 -10.36
C PHE A 86 -16.98 1.08 -9.21
N LYS A 87 -17.97 1.81 -8.71
CA LYS A 87 -18.74 1.37 -7.56
C LYS A 87 -20.16 1.93 -7.51
N THR A 88 -20.96 1.26 -6.70
CA THR A 88 -22.25 1.79 -6.25
C THR A 88 -22.06 2.60 -4.97
N PHE A 89 -22.88 3.64 -4.80
CA PHE A 89 -23.02 4.39 -3.57
C PHE A 89 -24.45 4.24 -3.08
N GLN A 90 -24.63 3.72 -1.89
CA GLN A 90 -25.92 3.64 -1.24
C GLN A 90 -25.81 4.24 0.17
N SER A 91 -26.42 5.40 0.36
CA SER A 91 -26.57 6.00 1.68
C SER A 91 -27.66 5.26 2.45
N LYS A 92 -27.49 5.13 3.76
CA LYS A 92 -28.50 4.53 4.63
C LYS A 92 -29.85 5.26 4.55
N ASP A 93 -29.79 6.59 4.38
CA ASP A 93 -30.97 7.45 4.38
C ASP A 93 -31.57 7.67 2.96
N SER A 94 -31.02 7.01 1.94
CA SER A 94 -31.49 7.11 0.55
C SER A 94 -31.92 5.73 0.07
N SER A 95 -33.14 5.65 -0.43
CA SER A 95 -33.62 4.45 -1.16
C SER A 95 -32.98 4.27 -2.54
N THR A 96 -32.27 5.29 -3.04
CA THR A 96 -31.66 5.28 -4.38
C THR A 96 -30.19 4.96 -4.30
N THR A 97 -29.80 3.94 -5.08
CA THR A 97 -28.39 3.61 -5.32
C THR A 97 -27.88 4.48 -6.47
N SER A 98 -26.74 5.12 -6.31
CA SER A 98 -26.04 5.85 -7.38
C SER A 98 -24.84 5.03 -7.85
N LEU A 99 -24.57 5.09 -9.14
CA LEU A 99 -23.32 4.64 -9.73
C LEU A 99 -22.30 5.78 -9.72
N GLY A 100 -21.03 5.41 -9.70
CA GLY A 100 -19.94 6.36 -9.80
C GLY A 100 -18.59 5.68 -9.79
N PHE A 101 -17.55 6.47 -9.56
CA PHE A 101 -16.20 5.96 -9.48
C PHE A 101 -15.37 6.72 -8.44
N THR A 102 -14.33 6.07 -7.95
CA THR A 102 -13.22 6.72 -7.25
C THR A 102 -12.02 6.72 -8.15
N TYR A 103 -11.24 7.77 -8.06
CA TYR A 103 -9.92 7.82 -8.67
C TYR A 103 -8.87 8.10 -7.59
N ASP A 104 -7.71 7.49 -7.80
CA ASP A 104 -6.52 7.68 -6.97
C ASP A 104 -5.30 7.66 -7.88
N PHE A 105 -4.76 8.85 -8.11
CA PHE A 105 -3.54 9.06 -8.89
C PHE A 105 -2.43 9.46 -7.93
N ASN A 106 -1.30 8.74 -7.98
CA ASN A 106 -0.13 9.04 -7.17
C ASN A 106 1.12 8.92 -8.02
N PHE A 107 1.78 10.05 -8.24
CA PHE A 107 3.10 10.10 -8.84
C PHE A 107 4.12 10.50 -7.80
N ASP A 108 5.14 9.69 -7.64
CA ASP A 108 6.24 9.92 -6.70
C ASP A 108 7.59 9.82 -7.41
N TYR A 109 8.38 10.89 -7.29
CA TYR A 109 9.80 10.86 -7.63
C TYR A 109 10.63 10.80 -6.36
N ALA A 110 11.27 9.68 -6.13
CA ALA A 110 12.00 9.41 -4.89
C ALA A 110 13.51 9.30 -5.14
N LYS A 111 14.30 9.95 -4.27
CA LYS A 111 15.73 9.75 -4.14
C LYS A 111 16.03 9.14 -2.78
N PHE A 112 16.77 8.04 -2.79
CA PHE A 112 17.15 7.33 -1.58
C PHE A 112 18.62 7.58 -1.24
N ILE A 113 18.88 7.80 0.04
CA ILE A 113 20.23 7.86 0.62
C ILE A 113 20.25 6.73 1.65
N GLU A 114 21.08 5.77 1.41
CA GLU A 114 21.13 4.59 2.23
C GLU A 114 22.41 4.58 3.05
N LYS A 115 22.30 4.28 4.34
CA LYS A 115 23.38 4.14 5.31
C LYS A 115 23.17 2.83 6.07
N LYS A 116 24.20 2.35 6.76
CA LYS A 116 24.11 1.14 7.57
C LYS A 116 22.91 1.23 8.53
N ASN A 117 21.94 0.31 8.39
CA ASN A 117 20.70 0.23 9.18
C ASN A 117 19.73 1.41 9.07
N HIS A 118 19.98 2.38 8.19
CA HIS A 118 19.13 3.55 8.00
C HIS A 118 18.96 3.84 6.53
N ARG A 119 17.77 4.27 6.16
CA ARG A 119 17.45 4.76 4.84
C ARG A 119 16.77 6.11 4.95
N ILE A 120 17.25 7.09 4.20
CA ILE A 120 16.61 8.39 4.07
C ILE A 120 15.98 8.45 2.68
N SER A 121 14.72 8.85 2.60
CA SER A 121 14.02 9.08 1.35
C SER A 121 13.66 10.55 1.22
N HIS A 122 13.96 11.11 0.06
CA HIS A 122 13.47 12.40 -0.38
C HIS A 122 12.50 12.15 -1.53
N THR A 123 11.23 12.42 -1.31
CA THR A 123 10.19 12.14 -2.30
C THR A 123 9.44 13.41 -2.65
N PHE A 124 9.39 13.74 -3.93
CA PHE A 124 8.46 14.73 -4.46
C PHE A 124 7.23 13.98 -4.96
N GLY A 125 6.06 14.34 -4.45
CA GLY A 125 4.80 13.68 -4.75
C GLY A 125 3.79 14.63 -5.38
N LEU A 126 3.04 14.09 -6.35
CA LEU A 126 1.83 14.68 -6.90
C LEU A 126 0.72 13.65 -6.79
N SER A 127 -0.35 13.97 -6.10
CA SER A 127 -1.49 13.07 -5.98
C SER A 127 -2.81 13.77 -6.26
N ALA A 128 -3.75 13.01 -6.81
CA ALA A 128 -5.12 13.46 -7.00
C ALA A 128 -6.07 12.31 -6.67
N LYS A 129 -6.99 12.50 -5.74
CA LYS A 129 -7.94 11.47 -5.33
C LYS A 129 -9.33 12.05 -5.09
N GLY A 130 -10.33 11.23 -5.31
CA GLY A 130 -11.70 11.65 -5.05
C GLY A 130 -12.75 10.62 -5.38
N ASN A 131 -13.98 10.94 -4.96
CA ASN A 131 -15.17 10.18 -5.27
C ASN A 131 -16.09 11.01 -6.16
N VAL A 132 -16.57 10.42 -7.24
CA VAL A 132 -17.50 11.05 -8.18
C VAL A 132 -18.74 10.15 -8.29
N ALA A 133 -19.88 10.62 -7.82
CA ALA A 133 -21.17 9.98 -8.06
C ALA A 133 -21.85 10.59 -9.27
N PHE A 134 -22.44 9.77 -10.15
CA PHE A 134 -23.17 10.30 -11.32
C PHE A 134 -24.40 11.08 -10.91
N ASN A 135 -25.03 10.71 -9.80
CA ASN A 135 -26.02 11.55 -9.15
C ASN A 135 -25.37 12.32 -7.98
N LYS A 136 -25.12 13.59 -8.15
CA LYS A 136 -24.46 14.47 -7.17
C LYS A 136 -25.12 14.47 -5.79
N LYS A 137 -26.46 14.34 -5.73
CA LYS A 137 -27.22 14.32 -4.47
C LYS A 137 -26.92 13.10 -3.60
N THR A 138 -26.34 12.05 -4.17
CA THR A 138 -26.07 10.79 -3.52
C THR A 138 -24.58 10.50 -3.34
N ASN A 139 -23.70 11.50 -3.52
CA ASN A 139 -22.28 11.38 -3.21
C ASN A 139 -22.02 11.70 -1.72
N PRO A 140 -21.97 10.69 -0.85
CA PRO A 140 -21.83 10.91 0.58
C PRO A 140 -20.39 11.22 1.01
N ASN A 141 -19.41 10.99 0.14
CA ASN A 141 -17.98 11.20 0.39
C ASN A 141 -17.47 12.26 -0.60
N ASN A 142 -17.97 13.46 -0.46
CA ASN A 142 -17.84 14.51 -1.47
C ASN A 142 -16.56 15.33 -1.24
N LEU A 143 -15.41 14.67 -1.34
CA LEU A 143 -14.11 15.32 -1.25
C LEU A 143 -13.22 14.89 -2.42
N LEU A 144 -12.82 15.88 -3.24
CA LEU A 144 -11.78 15.79 -4.23
C LEU A 144 -10.53 16.50 -3.68
N GLU A 145 -9.40 15.85 -3.70
CA GLU A 145 -8.12 16.40 -3.22
C GLU A 145 -7.06 16.28 -4.31
N THR A 146 -6.41 17.37 -4.66
CA THR A 146 -5.17 17.38 -5.45
C THR A 146 -4.07 17.97 -4.60
N LYS A 147 -2.95 17.27 -4.48
CA LYS A 147 -1.88 17.62 -3.55
C LYS A 147 -0.52 17.50 -4.21
N VAL A 148 0.31 18.52 -3.96
CA VAL A 148 1.76 18.47 -4.18
C VAL A 148 2.43 18.43 -2.81
N ASN A 149 3.39 17.54 -2.63
CA ASN A 149 4.14 17.44 -1.39
C ASN A 149 5.61 17.08 -1.64
N TYR A 150 6.43 17.49 -0.72
CA TYR A 150 7.78 16.97 -0.57
C TYR A 150 7.82 16.16 0.73
N ASN A 151 8.33 14.95 0.68
CA ASN A 151 8.40 14.07 1.84
C ASN A 151 9.86 13.73 2.13
N TYR A 152 10.31 14.10 3.32
CA TYR A 152 11.51 13.57 3.94
C TYR A 152 11.12 12.41 4.85
N SER A 153 11.59 11.21 4.56
CA SER A 153 11.35 10.04 5.41
C SER A 153 12.64 9.40 5.86
N HIS A 154 12.69 9.04 7.12
CA HIS A 154 13.79 8.31 7.73
C HIS A 154 13.29 6.92 8.17
N PHE A 155 13.94 5.88 7.69
CA PHE A 155 13.67 4.49 8.02
C PHE A 155 14.85 3.94 8.81
N SER A 156 14.57 3.23 9.89
CA SER A 156 15.53 2.51 10.70
C SER A 156 15.18 1.03 10.73
N GLY A 157 16.10 0.16 10.38
CA GLY A 157 15.84 -1.27 10.25
C GLY A 157 15.01 -1.62 9.00
N GLY A 158 14.38 -2.78 9.01
CA GLY A 158 13.50 -3.25 7.94
C GLY A 158 14.10 -4.28 7.02
N VAL A 159 13.47 -4.45 5.86
CA VAL A 159 14.07 -5.20 4.77
C VAL A 159 15.38 -4.50 4.49
N VAL A 160 16.42 -5.27 4.61
CA VAL A 160 17.72 -4.82 4.23
C VAL A 160 17.75 -4.61 2.72
N SER A 161 17.07 -3.58 2.24
CA SER A 161 17.62 -2.82 1.16
C SER A 161 18.80 -2.11 1.77
N GLN A 162 19.82 -2.84 2.09
CA GLN A 162 21.05 -2.24 2.53
C GLN A 162 21.78 -1.84 1.31
N PRO A 163 22.14 -0.67 1.26
CA PRO A 163 23.37 -0.33 0.63
C PRO A 163 24.46 -0.12 1.67
N ASP A 164 24.65 -0.99 2.47
CA ASP A 164 26.01 -1.35 2.72
C ASP A 164 26.46 -2.01 1.43
N THR A 165 27.17 -1.25 0.61
CA THR A 165 27.85 -1.80 -0.57
C THR A 165 28.59 -3.09 -0.21
N THR A 166 28.97 -3.31 1.05
CA THR A 166 29.56 -4.53 1.57
C THR A 166 28.58 -5.69 1.64
N ILE A 167 27.29 -5.51 1.98
CA ILE A 167 26.33 -6.62 2.00
C ILE A 167 25.90 -6.95 0.57
N PHE A 168 25.63 -5.95 -0.27
CA PHE A 168 25.38 -6.18 -1.69
C PHE A 168 26.57 -6.86 -2.37
N THR A 169 27.79 -6.40 -2.08
CA THR A 169 29.01 -7.04 -2.56
C THR A 169 29.16 -8.46 -2.01
N LYS A 170 28.82 -8.70 -0.74
CA LYS A 170 28.80 -10.05 -0.17
C LYS A 170 27.72 -10.92 -0.81
N LEU A 171 26.49 -10.46 -0.94
CA LEU A 171 25.41 -11.20 -1.58
C LEU A 171 25.75 -11.53 -3.04
N ASN A 172 26.28 -10.57 -3.78
CA ASN A 172 26.76 -10.79 -5.16
C ASN A 172 27.95 -11.78 -5.20
N ALA A 173 28.84 -11.74 -4.22
CA ALA A 173 29.96 -12.70 -4.14
C ALA A 173 29.47 -14.10 -3.81
N ILE A 174 28.49 -14.25 -2.89
CA ILE A 174 27.84 -15.53 -2.57
C ILE A 174 27.12 -16.05 -3.82
N GLU A 175 26.40 -15.21 -4.50
CA GLU A 175 25.69 -15.53 -5.74
C GLU A 175 26.67 -15.96 -6.85
N GLY A 176 27.76 -15.24 -7.01
CA GLY A 176 28.84 -15.61 -7.94
C GLY A 176 29.52 -16.95 -7.62
N LYS A 177 29.54 -17.35 -6.33
CA LYS A 177 29.99 -18.69 -5.91
C LYS A 177 28.92 -19.73 -6.21
N LEU A 178 27.64 -19.47 -5.87
CA LEU A 178 26.52 -20.37 -6.12
C LEU A 178 26.38 -20.73 -7.60
N VAL A 179 26.56 -19.74 -8.50
CA VAL A 179 26.50 -19.98 -9.96
C VAL A 179 27.57 -20.95 -10.44
N LYS A 180 28.70 -21.04 -9.75
CA LYS A 180 29.80 -21.95 -10.11
C LYS A 180 29.64 -23.37 -9.60
N ILE A 181 28.73 -23.58 -8.65
CA ILE A 181 28.49 -24.88 -8.02
C ILE A 181 27.59 -25.72 -8.93
N LYS A 182 28.09 -26.88 -9.34
CA LYS A 182 27.32 -27.81 -10.18
C LYS A 182 26.24 -28.58 -9.42
N ASP A 183 26.48 -28.86 -8.13
CA ASP A 183 25.55 -29.59 -7.26
C ASP A 183 25.01 -28.67 -6.15
N MET A 184 23.80 -28.17 -6.36
CA MET A 184 23.11 -27.30 -5.39
C MET A 184 22.65 -28.03 -4.13
N LYS A 185 22.84 -29.35 -4.05
CA LYS A 185 22.63 -30.17 -2.85
C LYS A 185 23.91 -30.40 -2.06
N SER A 186 25.05 -29.94 -2.56
CA SER A 186 26.33 -30.02 -1.87
C SER A 186 26.25 -29.24 -0.55
N LYS A 187 27.05 -29.67 0.44
CA LYS A 187 27.15 -28.96 1.72
C LYS A 187 27.58 -27.51 1.54
N GLU A 188 28.45 -27.26 0.55
CA GLU A 188 28.90 -25.92 0.20
C GLU A 188 27.78 -25.04 -0.33
N ALA A 189 26.93 -25.55 -1.23
CA ALA A 189 25.76 -24.80 -1.73
C ALA A 189 24.77 -24.50 -0.62
N ILE A 190 24.51 -25.46 0.26
CA ILE A 190 23.60 -25.28 1.41
C ILE A 190 24.12 -24.18 2.34
N ALA A 191 25.40 -24.21 2.69
CA ALA A 191 26.01 -23.19 3.55
C ALA A 191 25.96 -21.79 2.92
N LEU A 192 26.23 -21.68 1.61
CA LEU A 192 26.11 -20.40 0.88
C LEU A 192 24.66 -19.89 0.83
N TRP A 193 23.68 -20.78 0.67
CA TRP A 193 22.27 -20.40 0.74
C TRP A 193 21.84 -19.97 2.14
N GLU A 194 22.37 -20.56 3.18
CA GLU A 194 22.16 -20.14 4.57
C GLU A 194 22.77 -18.75 4.80
N GLU A 195 24.02 -18.54 4.36
CA GLU A 195 24.69 -17.24 4.44
C GLU A 195 23.95 -16.15 3.66
N PHE A 196 23.45 -16.48 2.48
CA PHE A 196 22.61 -15.57 1.68
C PHE A 196 21.30 -15.22 2.41
N GLY A 197 20.66 -16.24 2.99
CA GLY A 197 19.43 -16.06 3.77
C GLY A 197 19.63 -15.20 5.03
N GLU A 198 20.74 -15.35 5.73
CA GLU A 198 21.12 -14.50 6.87
C GLU A 198 21.37 -13.04 6.42
N GLY A 199 21.99 -12.84 5.26
CA GLY A 199 22.18 -11.50 4.66
C GLY A 199 20.86 -10.82 4.28
N LEU A 200 19.81 -11.59 4.02
CA LEU A 200 18.45 -11.10 3.73
C LEU A 200 17.54 -11.03 4.97
N LYS A 201 18.10 -11.18 6.17
CA LYS A 201 17.30 -11.19 7.41
C LYS A 201 16.51 -9.90 7.57
N LEU A 202 15.20 -10.05 7.66
CA LEU A 202 14.28 -8.95 7.90
C LEU A 202 14.31 -8.55 9.38
N THR A 203 14.60 -7.28 9.66
CA THR A 203 14.55 -6.70 10.99
C THR A 203 13.29 -5.85 11.15
N ASN A 204 12.97 -5.46 12.39
CA ASN A 204 11.93 -4.48 12.62
C ASN A 204 12.28 -3.16 11.94
N GLN A 205 11.27 -2.54 11.36
CA GLN A 205 11.39 -1.24 10.72
C GLN A 205 10.58 -0.20 11.48
N TYR A 206 11.23 0.91 11.77
CA TYR A 206 10.59 2.11 12.29
C TYR A 206 10.80 3.24 11.31
N TYR A 207 9.80 4.05 11.07
CA TYR A 207 9.95 5.20 10.20
C TYR A 207 9.17 6.39 10.72
N TYR A 208 9.72 7.55 10.43
CA TYR A 208 9.02 8.83 10.51
C TYR A 208 9.24 9.61 9.22
N GLY A 209 8.25 10.41 8.86
CA GLY A 209 8.31 11.30 7.71
C GLY A 209 7.88 12.70 8.09
N LEU A 210 8.38 13.68 7.35
CA LEU A 210 7.99 15.07 7.44
C LEU A 210 7.68 15.58 6.04
N SER A 211 6.43 16.00 5.82
CA SER A 211 5.92 16.36 4.50
C SER A 211 5.29 17.76 4.51
N PRO A 212 6.01 18.82 4.16
CA PRO A 212 5.35 20.04 3.72
C PRO A 212 4.51 19.73 2.46
N LYS A 213 3.31 20.27 2.44
CA LYS A 213 2.34 20.02 1.36
C LYS A 213 1.58 21.27 0.99
N PHE A 214 1.08 21.27 -0.24
CA PHE A 214 0.09 22.21 -0.71
C PHE A 214 -1.02 21.40 -1.40
N ALA A 215 -2.25 21.52 -0.90
CA ALA A 215 -3.36 20.81 -1.49
C ALA A 215 -4.48 21.78 -1.90
N PHE A 216 -5.19 21.39 -2.96
CA PHE A 216 -6.47 21.93 -3.36
C PHE A 216 -7.54 20.91 -3.02
N GLU A 217 -8.52 21.29 -2.24
CA GLU A 217 -9.65 20.47 -1.84
C GLU A 217 -10.93 21.07 -2.40
N SER A 218 -11.84 20.21 -2.89
CA SER A 218 -13.15 20.65 -3.38
C SER A 218 -14.20 19.56 -3.19
N ASN A 219 -15.47 19.95 -3.23
CA ASN A 219 -16.55 19.00 -3.46
C ASN A 219 -16.70 18.73 -4.98
N GLN A 220 -17.47 17.71 -5.33
CA GLN A 220 -17.61 17.23 -6.72
C GLN A 220 -18.07 18.31 -7.72
N ASP A 221 -18.86 19.27 -7.31
CA ASP A 221 -19.42 20.33 -8.17
C ASP A 221 -18.66 21.67 -8.06
N PHE A 222 -17.57 21.71 -7.32
CA PHE A 222 -16.74 22.90 -7.10
C PHE A 222 -17.50 24.08 -6.49
N SER A 223 -18.63 23.83 -5.82
CA SER A 223 -19.35 24.87 -5.07
C SER A 223 -18.67 25.22 -3.75
N GLN A 224 -17.85 24.30 -3.24
CA GLN A 224 -16.96 24.48 -2.09
C GLN A 224 -15.54 24.13 -2.50
N THR A 225 -14.63 25.07 -2.33
CA THR A 225 -13.22 24.93 -2.72
C THR A 225 -12.32 25.62 -1.70
N GLN A 226 -11.16 25.03 -1.44
CA GLN A 226 -10.17 25.61 -0.53
C GLN A 226 -8.75 25.15 -0.88
N PHE A 227 -7.78 25.98 -0.51
CA PHE A 227 -6.36 25.62 -0.52
C PHE A 227 -5.90 25.28 0.88
N THR A 228 -5.03 24.31 1.00
CA THR A 228 -4.57 23.81 2.29
C THR A 228 -3.05 23.59 2.29
N PRO A 229 -2.26 24.69 2.35
CA PRO A 229 -0.85 24.54 2.71
C PRO A 229 -0.74 23.96 4.11
N GLY A 230 0.24 23.08 4.33
CA GLY A 230 0.35 22.41 5.61
C GLY A 230 1.60 21.56 5.75
N LEU A 231 1.73 20.96 6.92
CA LEU A 231 2.79 20.05 7.28
C LEU A 231 2.20 18.74 7.80
N THR A 232 2.69 17.63 7.29
CA THR A 232 2.29 16.28 7.75
C THR A 232 3.49 15.58 8.39
N ILE A 233 3.25 14.90 9.49
CA ILE A 233 4.17 13.97 10.13
C ILE A 233 3.60 12.57 9.93
N ASP A 234 4.40 11.68 9.36
CA ASP A 234 4.08 10.28 9.14
C ASP A 234 4.84 9.43 10.14
N LEU A 235 4.18 8.50 10.80
CA LEU A 235 4.77 7.58 11.76
C LEU A 235 4.37 6.16 11.46
N GLY A 236 5.31 5.22 11.58
CA GLY A 236 4.99 3.82 11.42
C GLY A 236 6.08 2.90 11.96
N ALA A 237 5.63 1.69 12.25
CA ALA A 237 6.49 0.58 12.65
C ALA A 237 6.02 -0.69 11.94
N LYS A 238 6.96 -1.57 11.60
CA LYS A 238 6.68 -2.90 11.03
C LYS A 238 7.59 -3.92 11.66
N ALA A 239 7.07 -5.07 11.95
CA ALA A 239 7.84 -6.22 12.39
C ALA A 239 7.62 -7.39 11.41
N TRP A 240 8.70 -7.90 10.88
CA TRP A 240 8.66 -8.96 9.87
C TRP A 240 8.80 -10.35 10.50
N ASP A 241 9.40 -10.44 11.68
CA ASP A 241 9.48 -11.66 12.44
C ASP A 241 8.21 -11.83 13.29
N LYS A 242 7.49 -12.93 13.06
CA LYS A 242 6.27 -13.28 13.79
C LYS A 242 6.51 -13.57 15.29
N THR A 243 7.73 -13.92 15.66
CA THR A 243 8.10 -14.18 17.06
C THR A 243 8.40 -12.92 17.84
N ASN A 244 8.59 -11.82 17.16
CA ASN A 244 8.95 -10.55 17.74
C ASN A 244 7.83 -9.99 18.63
N LEU A 245 8.21 -9.32 19.71
CA LEU A 245 7.28 -8.68 20.64
C LEU A 245 6.37 -7.67 19.94
N LEU A 246 6.91 -6.88 18.99
CA LEU A 246 6.15 -5.89 18.25
C LEU A 246 5.06 -6.53 17.39
N SER A 247 5.30 -7.71 16.78
CA SER A 247 4.25 -8.48 16.09
C SER A 247 3.18 -8.95 17.06
N LYS A 248 3.57 -9.43 18.24
CA LYS A 248 2.63 -9.87 19.29
C LYS A 248 1.81 -8.72 19.86
N LEU A 249 2.30 -7.50 19.85
CA LEU A 249 1.59 -6.31 20.34
C LEU A 249 0.65 -5.69 19.30
N ASN A 250 0.60 -6.23 18.07
CA ASN A 250 -0.33 -5.73 17.05
C ASN A 250 -1.76 -6.21 17.30
N PHE A 251 -2.45 -5.62 18.26
CA PHE A 251 -3.84 -5.96 18.63
C PHE A 251 -4.83 -5.79 17.48
N PHE A 252 -4.55 -4.89 16.55
CA PHE A 252 -5.40 -4.66 15.37
C PHE A 252 -5.48 -5.89 14.46
N ASP A 253 -4.45 -6.72 14.45
CA ASP A 253 -4.41 -7.93 13.64
C ASP A 253 -4.97 -9.18 14.36
N TYR A 254 -5.26 -9.14 15.66
CA TYR A 254 -5.72 -10.28 16.43
C TYR A 254 -6.98 -10.95 15.88
N PRO A 255 -8.06 -10.22 15.55
CA PRO A 255 -9.26 -10.83 14.96
C PRO A 255 -8.94 -11.58 13.65
N PHE A 256 -8.04 -11.02 12.86
CA PHE A 256 -7.64 -11.59 11.57
C PHE A 256 -6.66 -12.76 11.73
N ALA A 257 -5.79 -12.74 12.72
CA ALA A 257 -4.96 -13.87 13.11
C ALA A 257 -5.81 -15.08 13.52
N LEU A 258 -6.91 -14.82 14.25
CA LEU A 258 -7.88 -15.85 14.61
C LEU A 258 -8.61 -16.39 13.36
N LEU A 259 -9.06 -15.52 12.46
CA LEU A 259 -9.70 -15.93 11.21
C LEU A 259 -8.75 -16.76 10.34
N ARG A 260 -7.48 -16.37 10.21
CA ARG A 260 -6.46 -17.13 9.48
C ARG A 260 -6.21 -18.52 10.09
N LEU A 261 -6.27 -18.62 11.41
CA LEU A 261 -6.16 -19.90 12.10
C LEU A 261 -7.38 -20.79 11.81
N ILE A 262 -8.60 -20.25 11.95
CA ILE A 262 -9.85 -20.99 11.70
C ILE A 262 -9.95 -21.45 10.25
N THR A 263 -9.53 -20.63 9.30
CA THR A 263 -9.55 -20.97 7.87
C THR A 263 -8.40 -21.87 7.43
N GLY A 264 -7.51 -22.26 8.35
CA GLY A 264 -6.35 -23.08 8.03
C GLY A 264 -5.26 -22.35 7.21
N THR A 265 -5.37 -21.04 7.07
CA THR A 265 -4.39 -20.22 6.36
C THR A 265 -3.08 -20.11 7.14
N ASP A 266 -3.15 -19.92 8.45
CA ASP A 266 -2.03 -19.98 9.37
C ASP A 266 -2.16 -21.25 10.25
N LYS A 267 -1.02 -21.90 10.58
CA LYS A 267 -0.99 -23.10 11.42
C LYS A 267 -1.11 -22.82 12.91
N SER A 268 -0.90 -21.57 13.32
CA SER A 268 -0.97 -21.12 14.70
C SER A 268 -1.45 -19.68 14.75
N PHE A 269 -1.96 -19.28 15.91
CA PHE A 269 -2.30 -17.87 16.13
C PHE A 269 -1.05 -16.99 15.99
N SER A 270 -1.03 -16.16 14.95
CA SER A 270 0.15 -15.39 14.58
C SER A 270 -0.25 -14.00 14.04
N PRO A 271 -0.27 -12.98 14.88
CA PRO A 271 -0.48 -11.60 14.43
C PRO A 271 0.66 -11.14 13.51
N TYR A 272 0.33 -10.41 12.46
CA TYR A 272 1.32 -9.91 11.52
C TYR A 272 1.83 -8.53 11.94
N GLY A 273 3.10 -8.45 12.29
CA GLY A 273 3.74 -7.17 12.64
C GLY A 273 3.93 -6.23 11.44
N SER A 274 3.88 -6.76 10.22
CA SER A 274 3.91 -5.95 8.98
C SER A 274 2.64 -5.13 8.76
N THR A 275 1.56 -5.44 9.47
CA THR A 275 0.24 -4.78 9.35
C THR A 275 -0.04 -3.76 10.45
N ILE A 276 0.94 -3.43 11.28
CA ILE A 276 0.80 -2.38 12.30
C ILE A 276 0.27 -1.09 11.63
N PRO A 277 -0.78 -0.47 12.18
CA PRO A 277 -1.37 0.73 11.60
C PRO A 277 -0.36 1.86 11.39
N THR A 278 -0.48 2.56 10.29
CA THR A 278 0.26 3.80 10.05
C THR A 278 -0.50 4.99 10.59
N VAL A 279 0.21 6.00 11.06
CA VAL A 279 -0.35 7.22 11.65
C VAL A 279 0.19 8.44 10.91
N GLN A 280 -0.71 9.35 10.55
CA GLN A 280 -0.38 10.64 9.97
C GLN A 280 -1.02 11.75 10.79
N ILE A 281 -0.24 12.75 11.14
CA ILE A 281 -0.68 13.94 11.86
C ILE A 281 -0.36 15.14 10.98
N SER A 282 -1.35 15.99 10.72
CA SER A 282 -1.14 17.17 9.89
C SER A 282 -1.64 18.44 10.60
N TYR A 283 -0.93 19.50 10.35
CA TYR A 283 -1.38 20.85 10.63
C TYR A 283 -1.52 21.60 9.29
N ASP A 284 -2.75 21.98 8.97
CA ASP A 284 -3.11 22.64 7.73
C ASP A 284 -3.54 24.07 8.01
N TYR A 285 -3.17 25.00 7.15
CA TYR A 285 -3.73 26.34 7.11
C TYR A 285 -4.75 26.40 5.97
N VAL A 286 -6.03 26.35 6.31
CA VAL A 286 -7.12 26.27 5.34
C VAL A 286 -7.47 27.67 4.84
N ILE A 287 -7.44 27.87 3.53
CA ILE A 287 -7.78 29.11 2.85
C ILE A 287 -9.00 28.83 1.98
N PRO A 288 -10.23 29.07 2.50
CA PRO A 288 -11.45 28.87 1.73
C PRO A 288 -11.50 29.86 0.55
N SER A 289 -11.77 29.37 -0.67
CA SER A 289 -12.00 30.22 -1.84
C SER A 289 -13.48 30.29 -2.21
N LYS A 290 -14.21 29.20 -1.97
CA LYS A 290 -15.67 29.13 -2.07
C LYS A 290 -16.19 28.26 -0.94
N ASP A 291 -17.07 28.80 -0.10
CA ASP A 291 -17.79 28.04 0.92
C ASP A 291 -19.06 28.80 1.27
N THR A 292 -20.15 28.45 0.60
CA THR A 292 -21.45 29.11 0.79
C THR A 292 -22.02 28.89 2.18
N VAL A 293 -21.75 27.72 2.80
CA VAL A 293 -22.21 27.38 4.14
C VAL A 293 -21.49 28.23 5.16
N ARG A 294 -20.16 28.29 5.09
CA ARG A 294 -19.35 29.11 6.01
C ARG A 294 -19.68 30.59 5.88
N LYS A 295 -19.76 31.10 4.61
CA LYS A 295 -20.11 32.49 4.34
C LYS A 295 -21.49 32.86 4.91
N LYS A 296 -22.48 31.96 4.85
CA LYS A 296 -23.82 32.17 5.43
C LYS A 296 -23.78 32.22 6.95
N LEU A 297 -22.92 31.45 7.61
CA LEU A 297 -22.85 31.35 9.06
C LEU A 297 -22.08 32.49 9.72
N ILE A 298 -20.95 32.92 9.10
CA ILE A 298 -20.02 33.88 9.73
C ILE A 298 -19.76 35.13 8.87
N GLY A 299 -20.35 35.21 7.67
CA GLY A 299 -20.27 36.39 6.80
C GLY A 299 -18.96 36.52 5.98
N ASN A 300 -17.92 35.76 6.31
CA ASN A 300 -16.61 35.85 5.70
C ASN A 300 -16.02 34.45 5.34
N LEU A 301 -14.88 34.45 4.68
CA LEU A 301 -14.10 33.27 4.32
C LEU A 301 -12.66 33.41 4.85
N ASP A 302 -12.51 33.91 6.08
CA ASP A 302 -11.19 34.05 6.68
C ASP A 302 -10.49 32.70 6.79
N PRO A 303 -9.19 32.66 6.51
CA PRO A 303 -8.38 31.46 6.69
C PRO A 303 -8.36 30.99 8.14
N PHE A 304 -8.23 29.66 8.33
CA PHE A 304 -8.21 29.07 9.67
C PHE A 304 -7.24 27.87 9.75
N PRO A 305 -6.65 27.63 10.93
CA PRO A 305 -5.83 26.46 11.16
C PRO A 305 -6.70 25.21 11.40
N ARG A 306 -6.26 24.08 10.84
CA ARG A 306 -6.91 22.79 10.97
C ARG A 306 -5.92 21.71 11.39
N PHE A 307 -6.26 20.98 12.44
CA PHE A 307 -5.60 19.74 12.80
C PHE A 307 -6.23 18.59 12.01
N LYS A 308 -5.40 17.64 11.53
CA LYS A 308 -5.84 16.44 10.84
C LYS A 308 -5.11 15.23 11.40
N PHE A 309 -5.83 14.17 11.68
CA PHE A 309 -5.29 12.88 12.08
C PHE A 309 -5.81 11.81 11.11
N GLU A 310 -4.92 10.99 10.60
CA GLU A 310 -5.28 9.85 9.76
C GLU A 310 -4.56 8.60 10.25
N THR A 311 -5.25 7.46 10.20
CA THR A 311 -4.64 6.16 10.41
C THR A 311 -5.18 5.16 9.39
N SER A 312 -4.33 4.24 8.98
CA SER A 312 -4.69 3.19 8.03
C SER A 312 -4.15 1.85 8.49
N PHE A 313 -4.93 0.82 8.23
CA PHE A 313 -4.63 -0.56 8.55
C PHE A 313 -5.01 -1.44 7.37
N ARG A 314 -4.13 -2.38 7.02
CA ARG A 314 -4.40 -3.39 5.99
C ARG A 314 -3.82 -4.72 6.42
N THR A 315 -4.64 -5.77 6.35
CA THR A 315 -4.18 -7.12 6.65
C THR A 315 -4.79 -8.15 5.72
N PHE A 316 -4.09 -9.27 5.55
CA PHE A 316 -4.57 -10.43 4.85
C PHE A 316 -5.47 -11.26 5.80
N ILE A 317 -6.62 -11.70 5.29
CA ILE A 317 -7.57 -12.51 6.06
C ILE A 317 -7.43 -13.99 5.73
N THR A 318 -7.62 -14.34 4.47
CA THR A 318 -7.65 -15.73 4.01
C THR A 318 -7.49 -15.80 2.50
N ARG A 319 -7.36 -17.04 2.00
CA ARG A 319 -7.39 -17.34 0.57
C ARG A 319 -8.63 -18.18 0.27
N ILE A 320 -9.45 -17.69 -0.65
CA ILE A 320 -10.62 -18.41 -1.18
C ILE A 320 -10.30 -18.82 -2.61
N HIS A 321 -10.17 -20.13 -2.87
CA HIS A 321 -9.66 -20.67 -4.13
C HIS A 321 -8.27 -20.08 -4.47
N LYS A 322 -8.18 -19.21 -5.47
CA LYS A 322 -6.93 -18.54 -5.89
C LYS A 322 -6.85 -17.05 -5.47
N GLU A 323 -7.92 -16.55 -4.86
CA GLU A 323 -8.06 -15.15 -4.49
C GLU A 323 -7.61 -14.91 -3.04
N ASN A 324 -6.68 -13.99 -2.84
CA ASN A 324 -6.37 -13.50 -1.51
C ASN A 324 -7.38 -12.42 -1.12
N ILE A 325 -7.91 -12.53 0.09
CA ILE A 325 -8.85 -11.56 0.65
C ILE A 325 -8.13 -10.71 1.68
N PHE A 326 -8.22 -9.40 1.50
CA PHE A 326 -7.64 -8.41 2.39
C PHE A 326 -8.74 -7.61 3.08
N PHE A 327 -8.49 -7.26 4.33
CA PHE A 327 -9.24 -6.25 5.05
C PHE A 327 -8.44 -4.95 5.05
N ASN A 328 -9.12 -3.85 4.78
CA ASN A 328 -8.56 -2.52 4.90
C ASN A 328 -9.46 -1.70 5.83
N ALA A 329 -8.87 -0.88 6.69
CA ALA A 329 -9.57 0.10 7.50
C ALA A 329 -8.82 1.42 7.49
N GLY A 330 -9.56 2.51 7.55
CA GLY A 330 -8.99 3.86 7.63
C GLY A 330 -9.87 4.76 8.48
N TYR A 331 -9.25 5.63 9.23
CA TYR A 331 -9.91 6.65 10.01
C TYR A 331 -9.28 8.00 9.74
N ARG A 332 -10.11 9.03 9.59
CA ARG A 332 -9.71 10.42 9.39
C ARG A 332 -10.47 11.29 10.36
N PHE A 333 -9.75 12.18 10.99
CA PHE A 333 -10.29 13.19 11.88
C PHE A 333 -9.77 14.56 11.48
N TYR A 334 -10.67 15.53 11.40
CA TYR A 334 -10.39 16.93 11.09
C TYR A 334 -10.96 17.79 12.21
N GLN A 335 -10.16 18.77 12.66
CA GLN A 335 -10.57 19.72 13.68
C GLN A 335 -10.13 21.12 13.30
N GLU A 336 -11.07 22.03 13.10
CA GLU A 336 -10.78 23.46 12.99
C GLU A 336 -10.35 23.98 14.36
N LEU A 337 -9.14 24.53 14.41
CA LEU A 337 -8.61 25.16 15.63
C LEU A 337 -9.13 26.59 15.71
N LYS A 338 -9.57 27.01 16.91
CA LYS A 338 -10.16 28.35 17.15
C LYS A 338 -11.41 28.64 16.31
N ALA A 339 -12.24 27.63 16.06
CA ALA A 339 -13.48 27.80 15.31
C ALA A 339 -14.42 28.83 15.95
N PRO A 340 -15.03 29.73 15.17
CA PRO A 340 -16.05 30.68 15.65
C PRO A 340 -17.24 29.96 16.28
N ALA A 341 -17.95 30.64 17.22
CA ALA A 341 -19.09 30.06 17.92
C ALA A 341 -20.18 29.56 16.95
N ALA A 342 -20.49 30.31 15.89
CA ALA A 342 -21.48 29.91 14.90
C ALA A 342 -21.10 28.59 14.19
N ILE A 343 -19.82 28.38 13.87
CA ILE A 343 -19.31 27.13 13.27
C ILE A 343 -19.40 25.96 14.27
N LYS A 344 -19.07 26.21 15.56
CA LYS A 344 -19.21 25.19 16.61
C LYS A 344 -20.66 24.79 16.85
N ASN A 345 -21.56 25.76 16.95
CA ASN A 345 -23.01 25.54 17.16
C ASN A 345 -23.64 24.81 15.96
N ALA A 346 -23.13 25.02 14.75
CA ALA A 346 -23.54 24.27 13.56
C ALA A 346 -22.87 22.88 13.47
N ASN A 347 -22.07 22.46 14.48
CA ASN A 347 -21.30 21.21 14.49
C ASN A 347 -20.37 21.03 13.28
N LEU A 348 -19.84 22.14 12.70
CA LEU A 348 -18.98 22.11 11.53
C LEU A 348 -17.49 22.26 11.86
N SER A 349 -17.13 22.44 13.13
CA SER A 349 -15.74 22.61 13.59
C SER A 349 -14.93 21.32 13.54
N SER A 350 -15.57 20.15 13.50
CA SER A 350 -14.90 18.87 13.41
C SER A 350 -15.59 17.95 12.41
N ALA A 351 -14.82 17.09 11.75
CA ALA A 351 -15.34 16.02 10.92
C ALA A 351 -14.56 14.74 11.21
N ASN A 352 -15.24 13.62 11.23
CA ASN A 352 -14.64 12.31 11.35
C ASN A 352 -15.19 11.38 10.27
N TYR A 353 -14.34 10.50 9.78
CA TYR A 353 -14.67 9.58 8.72
C TYR A 353 -13.96 8.26 8.94
N PHE A 354 -14.72 7.20 9.01
CA PHE A 354 -14.23 5.83 9.13
C PHE A 354 -14.62 5.05 7.89
N VAL A 355 -13.70 4.26 7.35
CA VAL A 355 -13.95 3.35 6.24
C VAL A 355 -13.34 2.00 6.52
N MET A 356 -14.04 0.94 6.15
CA MET A 356 -13.53 -0.41 6.11
C MET A 356 -13.93 -1.09 4.81
N SER A 357 -13.10 -2.01 4.32
CA SER A 357 -13.39 -2.78 3.11
C SER A 357 -12.78 -4.15 3.13
N LEU A 358 -13.44 -5.07 2.45
CA LEU A 358 -12.92 -6.35 2.02
C LEU A 358 -12.56 -6.25 0.54
N GLN A 359 -11.37 -6.67 0.18
CA GLN A 359 -10.85 -6.59 -1.18
C GLN A 359 -10.20 -7.91 -1.59
N SER A 360 -10.55 -8.41 -2.77
CA SER A 360 -9.87 -9.56 -3.39
C SER A 360 -8.69 -9.13 -4.26
N THR A 361 -7.80 -10.07 -4.58
CA THR A 361 -6.71 -9.84 -5.55
C THR A 361 -7.20 -9.60 -6.96
N SER A 362 -8.38 -10.09 -7.34
CA SER A 362 -9.03 -9.79 -8.63
C SER A 362 -9.58 -8.37 -8.74
N GLY A 363 -9.61 -7.63 -7.63
CA GLY A 363 -10.08 -6.23 -7.61
C GLY A 363 -11.52 -6.05 -7.12
N LEU A 364 -12.29 -7.13 -6.91
CA LEU A 364 -13.61 -7.03 -6.29
C LEU A 364 -13.48 -6.51 -4.86
N TYR A 365 -14.34 -5.59 -4.48
CA TYR A 365 -14.38 -5.11 -3.10
C TYR A 365 -15.81 -4.78 -2.63
N ALA A 366 -15.98 -4.90 -1.32
CA ALA A 366 -17.15 -4.41 -0.58
C ALA A 366 -16.65 -3.45 0.48
N SER A 367 -17.30 -2.30 0.66
CA SER A 367 -16.90 -1.33 1.67
C SER A 367 -18.07 -0.75 2.43
N TYR A 368 -17.77 -0.37 3.67
CA TYR A 368 -18.62 0.42 4.54
C TYR A 368 -17.87 1.66 4.97
N ALA A 369 -18.52 2.80 4.88
CA ALA A 369 -18.01 4.06 5.39
C ALA A 369 -19.02 4.71 6.33
N SER A 370 -18.53 5.43 7.34
CA SER A 370 -19.38 6.13 8.32
C SER A 370 -18.72 7.44 8.74
N GLY A 371 -19.52 8.46 8.92
CA GLY A 371 -19.07 9.78 9.32
C GLY A 371 -19.23 10.81 8.21
N ARG A 372 -18.37 11.82 8.22
CA ARG A 372 -18.35 12.88 7.20
C ARG A 372 -16.94 13.37 6.91
N LEU A 373 -16.74 13.86 5.74
CA LEU A 373 -15.58 14.63 5.30
C LEU A 373 -15.85 16.14 5.40
N PRO A 374 -14.84 17.02 5.27
CA PRO A 374 -15.01 18.46 5.51
C PRO A 374 -16.13 19.16 4.73
N PHE A 375 -16.49 18.68 3.53
CA PHE A 375 -17.54 19.26 2.71
C PHE A 375 -18.89 18.55 2.80
N ASP A 376 -18.98 17.48 3.58
CA ASP A 376 -20.23 16.76 3.78
C ASP A 376 -21.10 17.53 4.76
N ALA A 377 -22.36 17.76 4.39
CA ALA A 377 -23.31 18.51 5.23
C ALA A 377 -23.69 17.77 6.52
N ARG A 378 -23.63 16.44 6.51
CA ARG A 378 -24.04 15.58 7.63
C ARG A 378 -23.22 14.30 7.70
N ASN A 379 -23.27 13.63 8.84
CA ASN A 379 -22.77 12.27 8.97
C ASN A 379 -23.64 11.31 8.16
N ASP A 380 -22.99 10.42 7.41
CA ASP A 380 -23.68 9.41 6.63
C ASP A 380 -23.08 8.01 6.86
N LYS A 381 -23.86 6.98 6.48
CA LYS A 381 -23.43 5.58 6.44
C LYS A 381 -23.59 5.07 5.01
N VAL A 382 -22.50 4.66 4.41
CA VAL A 382 -22.44 4.31 2.98
C VAL A 382 -21.95 2.90 2.82
N TYR A 383 -22.69 2.14 2.03
CA TYR A 383 -22.29 0.82 1.56
C TYR A 383 -21.90 0.93 0.10
N SER A 384 -20.81 0.27 -0.29
CA SER A 384 -20.36 0.26 -1.68
C SER A 384 -19.92 -1.14 -2.08
N LEU A 385 -20.29 -1.54 -3.28
CA LEU A 385 -19.76 -2.70 -3.96
C LEU A 385 -19.09 -2.21 -5.23
N GLY A 386 -17.97 -2.78 -5.59
CA GLY A 386 -17.26 -2.30 -6.76
C GLY A 386 -16.11 -3.19 -7.20
N PHE A 387 -15.45 -2.70 -8.23
CA PHE A 387 -14.30 -3.33 -8.83
C PHE A 387 -13.19 -2.30 -9.04
N ASN A 388 -11.99 -2.61 -8.55
CA ASN A 388 -10.80 -1.80 -8.76
C ASN A 388 -10.12 -2.22 -10.06
N TYR A 389 -9.92 -1.28 -10.96
CA TYR A 389 -9.18 -1.47 -12.18
C TYR A 389 -7.83 -0.73 -12.09
N LYS A 390 -6.75 -1.43 -12.37
CA LYS A 390 -5.40 -0.86 -12.52
C LYS A 390 -5.03 -0.95 -13.99
N PHE A 391 -4.60 0.18 -14.54
CA PHE A 391 -4.10 0.26 -15.90
C PHE A 391 -2.68 -0.28 -16.02
#